data_7cae1d4a64ed80d84c097088beb1423a
#
_entry.id   7cae1d4a64ed80d84c097088beb1423a
#
_cell.length_a   1.000
_cell.length_b   1.000
_cell.length_c   1.000
_cell.angle_alpha   90.00
_cell.angle_beta   90.00
_cell.angle_gamma   90.00
#
_symmetry.space_group_name_H-M   'P 1'
#
loop_
_entity.id
_entity.type
_entity.pdbx_description
1 polymer ?
#
loop_
_entity_poly.entity_id
_entity_poly.type
_entity_poly.pdbx_seq_one_letter_code
_entity_poly.pdbx_strand_id
1 'polypeptide(L)'
;MKERIVPTPDGGRLALHTYGQADAPGDRRVLVVGGAFITALIYRPFAKSLSRCLGESWAVDVYDRRGRGRSSDQPDGYGMHTEIADLALMLRATGARNLFGHSLGGAVVLNAVQAFQSGDPDDARFDPSLVPDRLAVYDPAINIDGSIDSAWVEGFIQAVEAGRWRLALARLQRGTRHSPTLSKVPEPILAVLLAGTALTRAGRMFRRLLPTGVGELRAALQEEDTAAHFASLPPNTRFMAGANSPEYFRETARILHGTVAGSGYEESPKGIHASVPAAVGELVSDVAEYFQTP
;
A
#
# COMPACT_ATOMS: atom_id res chain seq x y z
N MET A 1 -10.21 2.36 -19.00
CA MET A 1 -9.55 1.36 -18.15
C MET A 1 -9.28 0.13 -19.03
N LYS A 2 -8.01 -0.27 -19.08
CA LYS A 2 -7.55 -1.49 -19.75
C LYS A 2 -7.10 -2.46 -18.67
N GLU A 3 -7.47 -3.73 -18.76
CA GLU A 3 -7.01 -4.77 -17.84
C GLU A 3 -6.05 -5.72 -18.57
N ARG A 4 -4.98 -6.12 -17.89
CA ARG A 4 -3.99 -7.08 -18.40
C ARG A 4 -3.60 -8.05 -17.27
N ILE A 5 -3.41 -9.30 -17.62
CA ILE A 5 -2.85 -10.31 -16.74
C ILE A 5 -1.34 -10.42 -17.01
N VAL A 6 -0.55 -10.34 -15.96
CA VAL A 6 0.91 -10.51 -16.00
C VAL A 6 1.24 -11.83 -15.33
N PRO A 7 1.82 -12.81 -16.05
CA PRO A 7 2.24 -14.08 -15.46
C PRO A 7 3.42 -13.85 -14.50
N THR A 8 3.45 -14.59 -13.41
CA THR A 8 4.55 -14.57 -12.44
C THR A 8 5.48 -15.76 -12.64
N PRO A 9 6.77 -15.66 -12.28
CA PRO A 9 7.75 -16.75 -12.49
C PRO A 9 7.40 -18.07 -11.78
N ASP A 10 6.63 -17.98 -10.69
CA ASP A 10 6.14 -19.14 -9.92
C ASP A 10 4.89 -19.82 -10.53
N GLY A 11 4.51 -19.45 -11.75
CA GLY A 11 3.34 -19.98 -12.45
C GLY A 11 2.02 -19.33 -12.06
N GLY A 12 2.03 -18.32 -11.21
CA GLY A 12 0.86 -17.51 -10.85
C GLY A 12 0.60 -16.39 -11.86
N ARG A 13 -0.17 -15.40 -11.42
CA ARG A 13 -0.50 -14.21 -12.22
C ARG A 13 -0.86 -13.02 -11.34
N LEU A 14 -0.67 -11.82 -11.88
CA LEU A 14 -1.12 -10.56 -11.29
C LEU A 14 -2.03 -9.81 -12.27
N ALA A 15 -3.13 -9.26 -11.78
CA ALA A 15 -4.06 -8.45 -12.57
C ALA A 15 -3.69 -6.98 -12.48
N LEU A 16 -3.45 -6.36 -13.63
CA LEU A 16 -3.05 -4.97 -13.79
C LEU A 16 -4.17 -4.18 -14.45
N HIS A 17 -4.48 -3.02 -13.90
CA HIS A 17 -5.51 -2.10 -14.38
C HIS A 17 -4.88 -0.76 -14.74
N THR A 18 -4.96 -0.36 -16.01
CA THR A 18 -4.41 0.91 -16.52
C THR A 18 -5.52 1.92 -16.76
N TYR A 19 -5.31 3.13 -16.28
CA TYR A 19 -6.17 4.31 -16.46
C TYR A 19 -5.38 5.40 -17.20
N GLY A 20 -6.04 6.22 -18.03
CA GLY A 20 -5.39 7.22 -18.88
C GLY A 20 -4.82 6.60 -20.16
N GLN A 21 -3.69 7.13 -20.63
CA GLN A 21 -3.04 6.73 -21.89
C GLN A 21 -2.31 5.40 -21.73
N ALA A 22 -2.87 4.34 -22.32
CA ALA A 22 -2.34 2.98 -22.13
C ALA A 22 -0.88 2.80 -22.62
N ASP A 23 -0.50 3.55 -23.63
CA ASP A 23 0.83 3.49 -24.25
C ASP A 23 1.74 4.66 -23.80
N ALA A 24 1.42 5.30 -22.67
CA ALA A 24 2.26 6.34 -22.07
C ALA A 24 3.68 5.81 -21.81
N PRO A 25 4.73 6.60 -22.07
CA PRO A 25 6.11 6.23 -21.75
C PRO A 25 6.31 6.16 -20.23
N GLY A 26 7.38 5.53 -19.79
CA GLY A 26 7.62 5.23 -18.37
C GLY A 26 7.70 6.45 -17.47
N ASP A 27 8.30 7.53 -17.94
CA ASP A 27 8.41 8.82 -17.25
C ASP A 27 7.05 9.51 -17.03
N ARG A 28 6.04 9.16 -17.82
CA ARG A 28 4.65 9.62 -17.69
C ARG A 28 3.71 8.50 -17.22
N ARG A 29 4.22 7.61 -16.41
CA ARG A 29 3.46 6.48 -15.87
C ARG A 29 3.68 6.36 -14.38
N VAL A 30 2.59 6.28 -13.64
CA VAL A 30 2.59 6.07 -12.18
C VAL A 30 2.07 4.67 -11.89
N LEU A 31 2.87 3.85 -11.21
CA LEU A 31 2.42 2.58 -10.66
C LEU A 31 1.98 2.78 -9.20
N VAL A 32 0.74 2.42 -8.90
CA VAL A 32 0.13 2.54 -7.57
C VAL A 32 0.12 1.17 -6.88
N VAL A 33 0.70 1.12 -5.69
CA VAL A 33 0.70 -0.06 -4.81
C VAL A 33 -0.29 0.16 -3.67
N GLY A 34 -1.32 -0.65 -3.65
CA GLY A 34 -2.42 -0.51 -2.70
C GLY A 34 -2.15 -1.10 -1.33
N GLY A 35 -2.90 -0.65 -0.31
CA GLY A 35 -2.82 -1.10 1.07
C GLY A 35 -3.32 -2.52 1.33
N ALA A 36 -3.32 -2.92 2.59
CA ALA A 36 -3.87 -4.20 3.03
C ALA A 36 -5.40 -4.26 2.87
N PHE A 37 -5.94 -5.47 2.74
CA PHE A 37 -7.39 -5.73 2.68
C PHE A 37 -8.16 -5.02 1.55
N ILE A 38 -7.48 -4.49 0.53
CA ILE A 38 -8.09 -3.69 -0.55
C ILE A 38 -7.70 -4.26 -1.92
N THR A 39 -8.64 -4.28 -2.86
CA THR A 39 -8.40 -4.63 -4.26
C THR A 39 -8.10 -3.39 -5.10
N ALA A 40 -7.47 -3.56 -6.26
CA ALA A 40 -7.24 -2.47 -7.23
C ALA A 40 -8.54 -1.75 -7.63
N LEU A 41 -9.68 -2.44 -7.61
CA LEU A 41 -10.98 -1.84 -7.91
C LEU A 41 -11.36 -0.69 -6.96
N ILE A 42 -10.96 -0.78 -5.70
CA ILE A 42 -11.21 0.27 -4.69
C ILE A 42 -10.38 1.53 -4.99
N TYR A 43 -9.20 1.39 -5.60
CA TYR A 43 -8.39 2.52 -6.05
C TYR A 43 -8.84 3.14 -7.38
N ARG A 44 -9.87 2.57 -8.03
CA ARG A 44 -10.39 3.09 -9.31
C ARG A 44 -10.74 4.57 -9.28
N PRO A 45 -11.42 5.14 -8.25
CA PRO A 45 -11.68 6.57 -8.18
C PRO A 45 -10.39 7.38 -8.16
N PHE A 46 -9.44 7.00 -7.32
CA PHE A 46 -8.13 7.66 -7.21
C PHE A 46 -7.36 7.62 -8.53
N ALA A 47 -7.18 6.42 -9.10
CA ALA A 47 -6.43 6.26 -10.35
C ALA A 47 -7.05 7.04 -11.52
N LYS A 48 -8.37 7.09 -11.62
CA LYS A 48 -9.08 7.89 -12.62
C LYS A 48 -8.89 9.39 -12.40
N SER A 49 -8.98 9.86 -11.17
CA SER A 49 -8.81 11.27 -10.85
C SER A 49 -7.36 11.69 -11.04
N LEU A 50 -6.42 10.88 -10.58
CA LEU A 50 -4.99 11.13 -10.76
C LEU A 50 -4.61 11.19 -12.25
N SER A 51 -5.07 10.23 -13.07
CA SER A 51 -4.76 10.25 -14.51
C SER A 51 -5.33 11.47 -15.23
N ARG A 52 -6.45 12.05 -14.75
CA ARG A 52 -6.99 13.31 -15.32
C ARG A 52 -6.18 14.51 -14.88
N CYS A 53 -5.77 14.58 -13.60
CA CYS A 53 -4.95 15.68 -13.10
C CYS A 53 -3.56 15.69 -13.74
N LEU A 54 -2.98 14.52 -13.99
CA LEU A 54 -1.70 14.38 -14.69
C LEU A 54 -1.79 14.75 -16.18
N GLY A 55 -2.96 14.62 -16.81
CA GLY A 55 -3.20 14.98 -18.21
C GLY A 55 -3.22 13.79 -19.17
N GLU A 56 -3.59 14.07 -20.43
CA GLU A 56 -3.90 13.05 -21.45
C GLU A 56 -2.74 12.13 -21.83
N SER A 57 -1.50 12.59 -21.67
CA SER A 57 -0.30 11.81 -22.00
C SER A 57 0.15 10.86 -20.89
N TRP A 58 -0.55 10.80 -19.76
CA TRP A 58 -0.18 10.01 -18.60
C TRP A 58 -1.00 8.73 -18.46
N ALA A 59 -0.37 7.72 -17.85
CA ALA A 59 -1.03 6.53 -17.37
C ALA A 59 -0.90 6.37 -15.85
N VAL A 60 -1.93 5.81 -15.23
CA VAL A 60 -1.90 5.35 -13.85
C VAL A 60 -2.25 3.88 -13.83
N ASP A 61 -1.33 3.08 -13.36
CA ASP A 61 -1.46 1.63 -13.22
C ASP A 61 -1.73 1.26 -11.77
N VAL A 62 -2.66 0.33 -11.55
CA VAL A 62 -2.93 -0.26 -10.24
C VAL A 62 -3.02 -1.76 -10.41
N TYR A 63 -2.35 -2.55 -9.61
CA TYR A 63 -2.48 -4.01 -9.69
C TYR A 63 -3.12 -4.60 -8.43
N ASP A 64 -3.81 -5.71 -8.62
CA ASP A 64 -4.23 -6.53 -7.50
C ASP A 64 -3.02 -7.32 -6.99
N ARG A 65 -2.60 -7.06 -5.74
CA ARG A 65 -1.56 -7.86 -5.09
C ARG A 65 -2.09 -9.28 -4.86
N ARG A 66 -1.25 -10.23 -4.52
CA ARG A 66 -1.67 -11.64 -4.34
C ARG A 66 -2.81 -11.80 -3.34
N GLY A 67 -3.64 -12.82 -3.54
CA GLY A 67 -4.81 -13.14 -2.70
C GLY A 67 -6.04 -12.29 -2.98
N ARG A 68 -6.06 -11.48 -4.05
CA ARG A 68 -7.20 -10.58 -4.33
C ARG A 68 -7.48 -10.38 -5.81
N GLY A 69 -8.71 -9.93 -6.11
CA GLY A 69 -9.15 -9.62 -7.47
C GLY A 69 -9.01 -10.81 -8.41
N ARG A 70 -8.22 -10.65 -9.48
CA ARG A 70 -7.90 -11.70 -10.45
C ARG A 70 -6.45 -12.17 -10.36
N SER A 71 -5.69 -11.70 -9.37
CA SER A 71 -4.36 -12.21 -9.06
C SER A 71 -4.44 -13.57 -8.39
N SER A 72 -3.37 -14.35 -8.48
CA SER A 72 -3.24 -15.63 -7.79
C SER A 72 -3.26 -15.46 -6.28
N ASP A 73 -3.55 -16.54 -5.57
CA ASP A 73 -3.48 -16.58 -4.12
C ASP A 73 -2.05 -16.32 -3.62
N GLN A 74 -1.93 -15.99 -2.35
CA GLN A 74 -0.64 -15.89 -1.67
C GLN A 74 0.03 -17.27 -1.67
N PRO A 75 1.30 -17.40 -2.08
CA PRO A 75 2.01 -18.66 -2.04
C PRO A 75 2.38 -19.06 -0.60
N ASP A 76 2.76 -20.30 -0.40
CA ASP A 76 3.41 -20.73 0.84
C ASP A 76 4.68 -19.89 1.06
N GLY A 77 4.90 -19.47 2.30
CA GLY A 77 6.01 -18.60 2.65
C GLY A 77 5.86 -17.16 2.18
N TYR A 78 4.65 -16.70 1.80
CA TYR A 78 4.39 -15.32 1.44
C TYR A 78 4.91 -14.33 2.50
N GLY A 79 5.56 -13.27 2.03
CA GLY A 79 6.13 -12.22 2.85
C GLY A 79 6.57 -11.02 2.03
N MET A 80 7.33 -10.09 2.64
CA MET A 80 7.81 -8.88 1.97
C MET A 80 8.65 -9.20 0.72
N HIS A 81 9.44 -10.26 0.75
CA HIS A 81 10.21 -10.71 -0.42
C HIS A 81 9.32 -11.04 -1.65
N THR A 82 8.13 -11.62 -1.41
CA THR A 82 7.15 -11.89 -2.47
C THR A 82 6.59 -10.59 -3.04
N GLU A 83 6.25 -9.64 -2.18
CA GLU A 83 5.75 -8.32 -2.60
C GLU A 83 6.80 -7.53 -3.39
N ILE A 84 8.07 -7.58 -2.98
CA ILE A 84 9.19 -6.94 -3.70
C ILE A 84 9.34 -7.56 -5.09
N ALA A 85 9.33 -8.89 -5.20
CA ALA A 85 9.44 -9.59 -6.47
C ALA A 85 8.25 -9.27 -7.41
N ASP A 86 7.03 -9.24 -6.88
CA ASP A 86 5.83 -8.88 -7.63
C ASP A 86 5.87 -7.42 -8.10
N LEU A 87 6.33 -6.50 -7.27
CA LEU A 87 6.51 -5.09 -7.65
C LEU A 87 7.58 -4.93 -8.74
N ALA A 88 8.72 -5.61 -8.63
CA ALA A 88 9.74 -5.62 -9.67
C ALA A 88 9.18 -6.11 -11.01
N LEU A 89 8.39 -7.19 -10.98
CA LEU A 89 7.70 -7.70 -12.17
C LEU A 89 6.73 -6.65 -12.75
N MET A 90 5.96 -5.96 -11.91
CA MET A 90 5.03 -4.93 -12.34
C MET A 90 5.75 -3.71 -12.94
N LEU A 91 6.87 -3.28 -12.37
CA LEU A 91 7.70 -2.20 -12.93
C LEU A 91 8.25 -2.59 -14.32
N ARG A 92 8.79 -3.79 -14.46
CA ARG A 92 9.23 -4.30 -15.78
C ARG A 92 8.08 -4.40 -16.79
N ALA A 93 6.90 -4.85 -16.35
CA ALA A 93 5.74 -5.03 -17.22
C ALA A 93 5.10 -3.72 -17.67
N THR A 94 5.19 -2.65 -16.87
CA THR A 94 4.61 -1.33 -17.15
C THR A 94 5.62 -0.35 -17.71
N GLY A 95 6.90 -0.51 -17.37
CA GLY A 95 7.95 0.48 -17.59
C GLY A 95 7.80 1.73 -16.74
N ALA A 96 6.94 1.72 -15.70
CA ALA A 96 6.67 2.89 -14.87
C ALA A 96 7.94 3.38 -14.17
N ARG A 97 8.17 4.71 -14.23
CA ARG A 97 9.28 5.39 -13.57
C ARG A 97 8.83 6.20 -12.35
N ASN A 98 7.52 6.29 -12.11
CA ASN A 98 6.95 6.95 -10.94
C ASN A 98 6.18 5.93 -10.11
N LEU A 99 6.34 5.99 -8.80
CA LEU A 99 5.81 5.00 -7.88
C LEU A 99 5.04 5.67 -6.74
N PHE A 100 3.81 5.19 -6.50
CA PHE A 100 2.98 5.66 -5.39
C PHE A 100 2.58 4.49 -4.50
N GLY A 101 2.89 4.56 -3.21
CA GLY A 101 2.52 3.57 -2.20
C GLY A 101 1.52 4.10 -1.18
N HIS A 102 0.48 3.33 -0.85
CA HIS A 102 -0.48 3.68 0.19
C HIS A 102 -0.50 2.60 1.29
N SER A 103 -0.42 3.02 2.55
CA SER A 103 -0.52 2.11 3.70
C SER A 103 0.54 0.99 3.61
N LEU A 104 0.16 -0.29 3.68
CA LEU A 104 1.06 -1.42 3.44
C LEU A 104 1.75 -1.34 2.06
N GLY A 105 1.06 -0.82 1.03
CA GLY A 105 1.70 -0.57 -0.26
C GLY A 105 2.84 0.44 -0.17
N GLY A 106 2.78 1.37 0.77
CA GLY A 106 3.90 2.26 1.10
C GLY A 106 5.09 1.50 1.67
N ALA A 107 4.85 0.57 2.60
CA ALA A 107 5.90 -0.31 3.12
C ALA A 107 6.53 -1.16 2.01
N VAL A 108 5.70 -1.77 1.15
CA VAL A 108 6.18 -2.58 0.00
C VAL A 108 7.08 -1.75 -0.90
N VAL A 109 6.67 -0.53 -1.26
CA VAL A 109 7.41 0.34 -2.15
C VAL A 109 8.74 0.76 -1.57
N LEU A 110 8.78 1.17 -0.30
CA LEU A 110 10.02 1.62 0.36
C LEU A 110 11.02 0.46 0.51
N ASN A 111 10.55 -0.72 0.95
CA ASN A 111 11.40 -1.92 1.05
C ASN A 111 11.89 -2.39 -0.33
N ALA A 112 11.05 -2.29 -1.36
CA ALA A 112 11.44 -2.68 -2.72
C ALA A 112 12.53 -1.75 -3.27
N VAL A 113 12.36 -0.43 -3.15
CA VAL A 113 13.37 0.53 -3.61
C VAL A 113 14.69 0.35 -2.87
N GLN A 114 14.62 0.09 -1.56
CA GLN A 114 15.81 -0.25 -0.76
C GLN A 114 16.49 -1.52 -1.30
N ALA A 115 15.72 -2.58 -1.58
CA ALA A 115 16.25 -3.83 -2.13
C ALA A 115 16.85 -3.64 -3.54
N PHE A 116 16.22 -2.82 -4.40
CA PHE A 116 16.75 -2.52 -5.74
C PHE A 116 18.10 -1.78 -5.70
N GLN A 117 18.39 -1.05 -4.62
CA GLN A 117 19.63 -0.30 -4.42
C GLN A 117 20.70 -1.08 -3.64
N SER A 118 20.34 -2.18 -2.96
CA SER A 118 21.19 -2.83 -1.94
C SER A 118 22.52 -3.40 -2.44
N GLY A 119 22.69 -3.52 -3.74
CA GLY A 119 23.99 -3.84 -4.34
C GLY A 119 24.42 -5.30 -4.21
N ASP A 120 23.54 -6.23 -3.86
CA ASP A 120 23.82 -7.67 -3.92
C ASP A 120 23.49 -8.19 -5.33
N PRO A 121 24.49 -8.39 -6.18
CA PRO A 121 24.27 -8.86 -7.57
C PRO A 121 23.76 -10.30 -7.64
N ASP A 122 23.90 -11.08 -6.56
CA ASP A 122 23.39 -12.45 -6.49
C ASP A 122 21.92 -12.49 -6.04
N ASP A 123 21.36 -11.37 -5.54
CA ASP A 123 19.94 -11.25 -5.24
C ASP A 123 19.17 -10.88 -6.52
N ALA A 124 18.31 -11.79 -6.99
CA ALA A 124 17.44 -11.55 -8.16
C ALA A 124 16.49 -10.32 -7.99
N ARG A 125 16.37 -9.77 -6.77
CA ARG A 125 15.63 -8.55 -6.48
C ARG A 125 16.46 -7.29 -6.71
N PHE A 126 17.79 -7.40 -6.71
CA PHE A 126 18.70 -6.31 -7.00
C PHE A 126 18.64 -5.94 -8.49
N ASP A 127 18.10 -4.77 -8.76
CA ASP A 127 18.03 -4.22 -10.11
C ASP A 127 17.92 -2.68 -10.03
N PRO A 128 19.05 -1.96 -10.01
CA PRO A 128 19.05 -0.50 -9.91
C PRO A 128 18.24 0.22 -10.99
N SER A 129 18.01 -0.44 -12.13
CA SER A 129 17.20 0.13 -13.21
C SER A 129 15.73 0.27 -12.85
N LEU A 130 15.28 -0.44 -11.80
CA LEU A 130 13.91 -0.38 -11.28
C LEU A 130 13.71 0.73 -10.23
N VAL A 131 14.78 1.39 -9.79
CA VAL A 131 14.65 2.55 -8.90
C VAL A 131 13.85 3.63 -9.62
N PRO A 132 12.74 4.11 -9.04
CA PRO A 132 11.89 5.09 -9.70
C PRO A 132 12.55 6.47 -9.77
N ASP A 133 12.18 7.25 -10.76
CA ASP A 133 12.58 8.66 -10.86
C ASP A 133 11.90 9.49 -9.76
N ARG A 134 10.67 9.11 -9.37
CA ARG A 134 9.91 9.74 -8.30
C ARG A 134 9.16 8.71 -7.49
N LEU A 135 9.21 8.89 -6.19
CA LEU A 135 8.59 8.02 -5.19
C LEU A 135 7.75 8.84 -4.21
N ALA A 136 6.46 8.54 -4.12
CA ALA A 136 5.59 9.10 -3.08
C ALA A 136 4.90 8.00 -2.28
N VAL A 137 4.78 8.19 -0.98
CA VAL A 137 4.04 7.28 -0.09
C VAL A 137 3.07 8.07 0.77
N TYR A 138 1.87 7.54 0.96
CA TYR A 138 0.85 8.12 1.84
C TYR A 138 0.52 7.17 2.97
N ASP A 139 0.67 7.64 4.21
CA ASP A 139 0.47 6.85 5.44
C ASP A 139 1.19 5.48 5.38
N PRO A 140 2.50 5.41 5.17
CA PRO A 140 3.21 4.14 5.03
C PRO A 140 3.13 3.31 6.32
N ALA A 141 2.69 2.05 6.19
CA ALA A 141 2.55 1.12 7.31
C ALA A 141 3.86 0.35 7.53
N ILE A 142 4.85 1.02 8.07
CA ILE A 142 6.16 0.46 8.46
C ILE A 142 6.31 0.55 9.97
N ASN A 143 6.72 -0.54 10.59
CA ASN A 143 7.01 -0.60 12.02
C ASN A 143 8.46 -0.14 12.26
N ILE A 144 8.65 1.15 12.53
CA ILE A 144 9.97 1.72 12.83
C ILE A 144 10.15 1.78 14.35
N ASP A 145 11.17 1.09 14.85
CA ASP A 145 11.53 1.07 16.28
C ASP A 145 10.32 0.78 17.20
N GLY A 146 9.42 -0.14 16.79
CA GLY A 146 8.23 -0.48 17.56
C GLY A 146 7.09 0.55 17.49
N SER A 147 7.09 1.47 16.52
CA SER A 147 6.09 2.54 16.36
C SER A 147 4.67 2.04 16.17
N ILE A 148 4.50 0.82 15.62
CA ILE A 148 3.20 0.19 15.42
C ILE A 148 2.94 -0.84 16.52
N ASP A 149 1.93 -0.58 17.36
CA ASP A 149 1.46 -1.57 18.33
C ASP A 149 0.95 -2.83 17.59
N SER A 150 1.72 -3.91 17.64
CA SER A 150 1.42 -5.18 16.97
C SER A 150 0.76 -6.21 17.89
N ALA A 151 0.55 -5.90 19.18
CA ALA A 151 0.02 -6.86 20.17
C ALA A 151 -1.36 -7.45 19.81
N TRP A 152 -2.14 -6.76 19.02
CA TRP A 152 -3.47 -7.22 18.56
C TRP A 152 -3.41 -8.21 17.39
N VAL A 153 -2.29 -8.29 16.68
CA VAL A 153 -2.16 -9.01 15.39
C VAL A 153 -2.35 -10.51 15.60
N GLU A 154 -1.69 -11.08 16.58
CA GLU A 154 -1.82 -12.52 16.88
C GLU A 154 -3.28 -12.89 17.19
N GLY A 155 -3.97 -12.08 17.99
CA GLY A 155 -5.37 -12.29 18.27
C GLY A 155 -6.27 -12.16 17.02
N PHE A 156 -5.94 -11.27 16.09
CA PHE A 156 -6.61 -11.15 14.81
C PHE A 156 -6.43 -12.42 13.99
N ILE A 157 -5.19 -12.91 13.85
CA ILE A 157 -4.84 -14.11 13.10
C ILE A 157 -5.63 -15.32 13.62
N GLN A 158 -5.59 -15.57 14.92
CA GLN A 158 -6.34 -16.65 15.57
C GLN A 158 -7.85 -16.56 15.31
N ALA A 159 -8.41 -15.35 15.29
CA ALA A 159 -9.83 -15.17 14.97
C ALA A 159 -10.16 -15.47 13.49
N VAL A 160 -9.26 -15.13 12.56
CA VAL A 160 -9.41 -15.46 11.13
C VAL A 160 -9.32 -16.97 10.92
N GLU A 161 -8.29 -17.62 11.46
CA GLU A 161 -8.05 -19.08 11.34
C GLU A 161 -9.19 -19.90 11.96
N ALA A 162 -9.78 -19.42 13.06
CA ALA A 162 -10.96 -20.02 13.67
C ALA A 162 -12.29 -19.69 12.95
N GLY A 163 -12.26 -18.98 11.80
CA GLY A 163 -13.46 -18.57 11.07
C GLY A 163 -14.33 -17.51 11.78
N ARG A 164 -13.84 -16.92 12.86
CA ARG A 164 -14.54 -15.93 13.69
C ARG A 164 -14.42 -14.52 13.09
N TRP A 165 -14.89 -14.34 11.86
CA TRP A 165 -14.69 -13.12 11.08
C TRP A 165 -15.17 -11.82 11.77
N ARG A 166 -16.23 -11.88 12.61
CA ARG A 166 -16.72 -10.70 13.36
C ARG A 166 -15.71 -10.28 14.40
N LEU A 167 -15.13 -11.24 15.10
CA LEU A 167 -14.08 -11.00 16.08
C LEU A 167 -12.80 -10.48 15.41
N ALA A 168 -12.42 -11.07 14.27
CA ALA A 168 -11.30 -10.60 13.47
C ALA A 168 -11.48 -9.12 13.04
N LEU A 169 -12.66 -8.75 12.54
CA LEU A 169 -12.98 -7.36 12.19
C LEU A 169 -12.90 -6.43 13.42
N ALA A 170 -13.42 -6.85 14.56
CA ALA A 170 -13.37 -6.05 15.78
C ALA A 170 -11.93 -5.82 16.24
N ARG A 171 -11.09 -6.84 16.21
CA ARG A 171 -9.66 -6.76 16.55
C ARG A 171 -8.89 -5.88 15.59
N LEU A 172 -9.11 -6.06 14.29
CA LEU A 172 -8.51 -5.21 13.26
C LEU A 172 -8.88 -3.74 13.46
N GLN A 173 -10.17 -3.42 13.65
CA GLN A 173 -10.64 -2.05 13.85
C GLN A 173 -10.07 -1.40 15.10
N ARG A 174 -9.94 -2.17 16.19
CA ARG A 174 -9.35 -1.68 17.44
C ARG A 174 -7.83 -1.51 17.33
N GLY A 175 -7.16 -2.45 16.70
CA GLY A 175 -5.70 -2.44 16.55
C GLY A 175 -5.21 -1.34 15.61
N THR A 176 -5.83 -1.20 14.45
CA THR A 176 -5.44 -0.18 13.46
C THR A 176 -5.84 1.25 13.84
N ARG A 177 -6.80 1.42 14.78
CA ARG A 177 -7.27 2.73 15.25
C ARG A 177 -7.71 3.72 14.16
N HIS A 178 -8.09 3.22 12.97
CA HIS A 178 -8.54 4.07 11.87
C HIS A 178 -9.79 4.89 12.21
N SER A 179 -10.62 4.41 13.15
CA SER A 179 -11.73 5.16 13.72
C SER A 179 -11.53 5.31 15.24
N PRO A 180 -11.17 6.51 15.72
CA PRO A 180 -10.97 6.76 17.14
C PRO A 180 -12.19 6.41 18.00
N THR A 181 -13.40 6.56 17.46
CA THR A 181 -14.64 6.24 18.16
C THR A 181 -14.84 4.73 18.26
N LEU A 182 -14.71 3.99 17.16
CA LEU A 182 -14.92 2.55 17.13
C LEU A 182 -13.83 1.79 17.89
N SER A 183 -12.60 2.29 17.90
CA SER A 183 -11.50 1.64 18.62
C SER A 183 -11.69 1.62 20.15
N LYS A 184 -12.52 2.51 20.70
CA LYS A 184 -12.87 2.55 22.11
C LYS A 184 -14.02 1.63 22.50
N VAL A 185 -14.77 1.09 21.52
CA VAL A 185 -15.89 0.19 21.79
C VAL A 185 -15.37 -1.16 22.26
N PRO A 186 -15.92 -1.77 23.32
CA PRO A 186 -15.53 -3.10 23.79
C PRO A 186 -15.65 -4.14 22.66
N GLU A 187 -14.67 -5.03 22.54
CA GLU A 187 -14.55 -6.01 21.44
C GLU A 187 -15.83 -6.82 21.17
N PRO A 188 -16.53 -7.39 22.18
CA PRO A 188 -17.75 -8.16 21.91
C PRO A 188 -18.88 -7.30 21.31
N ILE A 189 -19.02 -6.06 21.78
CA ILE A 189 -20.03 -5.12 21.28
C ILE A 189 -19.70 -4.72 19.85
N LEU A 190 -18.43 -4.40 19.58
CA LEU A 190 -17.95 -4.03 18.25
C LEU A 190 -18.15 -5.18 17.26
N ALA A 191 -17.89 -6.43 17.65
CA ALA A 191 -18.09 -7.61 16.81
C ALA A 191 -19.58 -7.77 16.40
N VAL A 192 -20.52 -7.44 17.28
CA VAL A 192 -21.96 -7.43 16.97
C VAL A 192 -22.30 -6.28 16.03
N LEU A 193 -21.83 -5.08 16.30
CA LEU A 193 -22.06 -3.90 15.44
C LEU A 193 -21.54 -4.11 14.03
N LEU A 194 -20.34 -4.68 13.89
CA LEU A 194 -19.73 -4.93 12.59
C LEU A 194 -20.40 -6.10 11.83
N ALA A 195 -21.22 -6.93 12.49
CA ALA A 195 -21.95 -8.00 11.81
C ALA A 195 -22.82 -7.50 10.67
N GLY A 196 -23.44 -6.32 10.83
CA GLY A 196 -24.26 -5.68 9.80
C GLY A 196 -23.48 -5.30 8.53
N THR A 197 -22.17 -5.11 8.62
CA THR A 197 -21.33 -4.77 7.45
C THR A 197 -21.35 -5.87 6.39
N ALA A 198 -21.52 -7.15 6.80
CA ALA A 198 -21.61 -8.28 5.87
C ALA A 198 -22.83 -8.21 4.91
N LEU A 199 -23.81 -7.37 5.20
CA LEU A 199 -24.96 -7.12 4.32
C LEU A 199 -24.58 -6.21 3.13
N THR A 200 -23.51 -5.43 3.25
CA THR A 200 -23.03 -4.55 2.18
C THR A 200 -22.08 -5.27 1.22
N ARG A 201 -21.98 -4.77 -0.02
CA ARG A 201 -20.99 -5.28 -1.00
C ARG A 201 -19.56 -5.12 -0.50
N ALA A 202 -19.23 -3.95 0.05
CA ALA A 202 -17.91 -3.64 0.59
C ALA A 202 -17.55 -4.56 1.76
N GLY A 203 -18.47 -4.75 2.72
CA GLY A 203 -18.20 -5.62 3.86
C GLY A 203 -18.05 -7.10 3.48
N ARG A 204 -18.82 -7.59 2.47
CA ARG A 204 -18.62 -8.95 1.96
C ARG A 204 -17.25 -9.12 1.27
N MET A 205 -16.82 -8.12 0.50
CA MET A 205 -15.51 -8.13 -0.12
C MET A 205 -14.41 -8.11 0.95
N PHE A 206 -14.51 -7.22 1.92
CA PHE A 206 -13.55 -7.12 3.03
C PHE A 206 -13.45 -8.43 3.83
N ARG A 207 -14.59 -9.05 4.15
CA ARG A 207 -14.63 -10.37 4.81
C ARG A 207 -13.87 -11.44 4.01
N ARG A 208 -13.97 -11.44 2.69
CA ARG A 208 -13.25 -12.39 1.82
C ARG A 208 -11.74 -12.17 1.84
N LEU A 209 -11.31 -10.94 2.11
CA LEU A 209 -9.88 -10.57 2.17
C LEU A 209 -9.25 -10.76 3.57
N LEU A 210 -10.02 -11.15 4.59
CA LEU A 210 -9.46 -11.38 5.92
C LEU A 210 -8.34 -12.44 5.92
N PRO A 211 -8.48 -13.60 5.26
CA PRO A 211 -7.38 -14.58 5.19
C PRO A 211 -6.12 -14.02 4.52
N THR A 212 -6.27 -13.26 3.43
CA THR A 212 -5.16 -12.57 2.77
C THR A 212 -4.43 -11.62 3.73
N GLY A 213 -5.19 -10.93 4.57
CA GLY A 213 -4.65 -10.00 5.56
C GLY A 213 -3.75 -10.65 6.62
N VAL A 214 -3.87 -11.96 6.88
CA VAL A 214 -2.97 -12.68 7.81
C VAL A 214 -1.54 -12.62 7.28
N GLY A 215 -1.32 -13.02 6.03
CA GLY A 215 0.00 -12.95 5.39
C GLY A 215 0.52 -11.51 5.31
N GLU A 216 -0.34 -10.55 4.99
CA GLU A 216 0.01 -9.14 4.86
C GLU A 216 0.47 -8.52 6.18
N LEU A 217 -0.24 -8.78 7.28
CA LEU A 217 0.14 -8.25 8.59
C LEU A 217 1.42 -8.92 9.10
N ARG A 218 1.60 -10.22 8.84
CA ARG A 218 2.88 -10.87 9.12
C ARG A 218 4.00 -10.20 8.34
N ALA A 219 3.86 -10.00 7.05
CA ALA A 219 4.88 -9.36 6.22
C ALA A 219 5.21 -7.92 6.65
N ALA A 220 4.22 -7.17 7.16
CA ALA A 220 4.40 -5.76 7.52
C ALA A 220 4.90 -5.53 8.94
N LEU A 221 4.60 -6.44 9.87
CA LEU A 221 4.77 -6.19 11.31
C LEU A 221 5.70 -7.19 12.02
N GLN A 222 6.16 -8.24 11.33
CA GLN A 222 7.10 -9.21 11.90
C GLN A 222 8.54 -8.71 11.96
N GLU A 223 8.87 -7.73 11.11
CA GLU A 223 10.18 -7.10 11.09
C GLU A 223 10.05 -5.69 11.68
N GLU A 224 10.77 -5.43 12.78
CA GLU A 224 11.00 -4.07 13.24
C GLU A 224 12.12 -3.49 12.41
N ASP A 225 11.79 -2.54 11.54
CA ASP A 225 12.76 -1.79 10.78
C ASP A 225 13.31 -0.62 11.61
N THR A 226 14.55 -0.29 11.41
CA THR A 226 15.11 0.97 11.89
C THR A 226 14.97 2.06 10.83
N ALA A 227 14.81 3.30 11.24
CA ALA A 227 14.78 4.42 10.28
C ALA A 227 16.03 4.44 9.41
N ALA A 228 17.20 4.12 9.98
CA ALA A 228 18.48 4.07 9.28
C ALA A 228 18.51 3.12 8.08
N HIS A 229 17.70 2.04 8.10
CA HIS A 229 17.54 1.13 6.98
C HIS A 229 17.10 1.84 5.69
N PHE A 230 16.32 2.91 5.83
CA PHE A 230 15.77 3.68 4.70
C PHE A 230 16.60 4.92 4.33
N ALA A 231 17.75 5.17 4.95
CA ALA A 231 18.56 6.37 4.73
C ALA A 231 19.06 6.54 3.29
N SER A 232 19.21 5.45 2.55
CA SER A 232 19.68 5.46 1.15
C SER A 232 18.57 5.62 0.10
N LEU A 233 17.29 5.77 0.51
CA LEU A 233 16.22 6.04 -0.43
C LEU A 233 16.49 7.29 -1.28
N PRO A 234 15.97 7.37 -2.52
CA PRO A 234 16.20 8.50 -3.39
C PRO A 234 15.80 9.85 -2.76
N PRO A 235 16.56 10.94 -2.96
CA PRO A 235 16.25 12.25 -2.39
C PRO A 235 14.91 12.82 -2.88
N ASN A 236 14.46 12.42 -4.07
CA ASN A 236 13.12 12.75 -4.60
C ASN A 236 12.06 11.76 -4.10
N THR A 237 12.11 11.40 -2.83
CA THR A 237 11.03 10.68 -2.13
C THR A 237 10.12 11.68 -1.42
N ARG A 238 8.80 11.54 -1.61
CA ARG A 238 7.80 12.34 -0.89
C ARG A 238 7.07 11.45 0.13
N PHE A 239 7.22 11.82 1.40
CA PHE A 239 6.47 11.22 2.50
C PHE A 239 5.21 12.06 2.77
N MET A 240 4.04 11.46 2.66
CA MET A 240 2.75 12.13 2.84
C MET A 240 1.95 11.45 3.94
N ALA A 241 1.19 12.24 4.70
CA ALA A 241 0.30 11.71 5.73
C ALA A 241 -0.99 12.53 5.81
N GLY A 242 -2.07 11.92 6.32
CA GLY A 242 -3.29 12.64 6.65
C GLY A 242 -3.22 13.22 8.06
N ALA A 243 -3.54 14.52 8.23
CA ALA A 243 -3.56 15.16 9.55
C ALA A 243 -4.53 14.50 10.53
N ASN A 244 -5.56 13.80 10.01
CA ASN A 244 -6.54 13.06 10.80
C ASN A 244 -6.34 11.53 10.69
N SER A 245 -5.23 11.08 10.11
CA SER A 245 -4.81 9.67 10.17
C SER A 245 -4.34 9.30 11.57
N PRO A 246 -4.35 8.02 11.97
CA PRO A 246 -3.72 7.57 13.20
C PRO A 246 -2.30 8.11 13.36
N GLU A 247 -1.93 8.50 14.58
CA GLU A 247 -0.68 9.21 14.88
C GLU A 247 0.56 8.46 14.38
N TYR A 248 0.58 7.14 14.52
CA TYR A 248 1.73 6.33 14.11
C TYR A 248 2.08 6.47 12.61
N PHE A 249 1.11 6.71 11.72
CA PHE A 249 1.41 6.97 10.30
C PHE A 249 2.12 8.30 10.09
N ARG A 250 1.66 9.34 10.79
CA ARG A 250 2.25 10.67 10.71
C ARG A 250 3.66 10.68 11.29
N GLU A 251 3.83 10.01 12.43
CA GLU A 251 5.12 9.85 13.09
C GLU A 251 6.10 9.08 12.19
N THR A 252 5.70 7.93 11.66
CA THR A 252 6.50 7.14 10.71
C THR A 252 6.93 8.00 9.51
N ALA A 253 6.01 8.74 8.90
CA ALA A 253 6.33 9.59 7.75
C ALA A 253 7.32 10.71 8.10
N ARG A 254 7.21 11.33 9.30
CA ARG A 254 8.15 12.34 9.77
C ARG A 254 9.56 11.77 10.08
N ILE A 255 9.61 10.60 10.72
CA ILE A 255 10.87 9.92 11.03
C ILE A 255 11.59 9.58 9.72
N LEU A 256 10.89 8.99 8.75
CA LEU A 256 11.46 8.65 7.45
C LEU A 256 11.94 9.90 6.70
N HIS A 257 11.16 10.98 6.69
CA HIS A 257 11.57 12.25 6.12
C HIS A 257 12.86 12.80 6.78
N GLY A 258 12.93 12.74 8.11
CA GLY A 258 14.13 13.17 8.85
C GLY A 258 15.37 12.30 8.58
N THR A 259 15.18 11.08 8.09
CA THR A 259 16.23 10.10 7.81
C THR A 259 16.72 10.19 6.36
N VAL A 260 15.83 10.41 5.41
CA VAL A 260 16.13 10.41 3.97
C VAL A 260 16.54 11.82 3.52
N ALA A 261 17.81 12.02 3.27
CA ALA A 261 18.33 13.33 2.86
C ALA A 261 17.70 13.80 1.53
N GLY A 262 17.22 15.05 1.51
CA GLY A 262 16.60 15.65 0.33
C GLY A 262 15.16 15.23 0.04
N SER A 263 14.58 14.35 0.85
CA SER A 263 13.16 13.99 0.74
C SER A 263 12.23 15.16 1.07
N GLY A 264 10.96 15.05 0.66
CA GLY A 264 9.90 15.98 1.05
C GLY A 264 8.92 15.37 2.05
N TYR A 265 8.34 16.21 2.91
CA TYR A 265 7.23 15.82 3.79
C TYR A 265 6.02 16.71 3.53
N GLU A 266 4.84 16.10 3.52
CA GLU A 266 3.57 16.80 3.31
C GLU A 266 2.48 16.19 4.17
N GLU A 267 1.74 17.04 4.89
CA GLU A 267 0.61 16.62 5.70
C GLU A 267 -0.68 17.25 5.15
N SER A 268 -1.59 16.40 4.62
CA SER A 268 -2.87 16.84 4.11
C SER A 268 -3.76 17.29 5.28
N PRO A 269 -4.16 18.58 5.36
CA PRO A 269 -4.84 19.13 6.56
C PRO A 269 -6.17 18.47 6.91
N LYS A 270 -6.90 17.97 5.92
CA LYS A 270 -8.17 17.25 6.08
C LYS A 270 -8.03 15.75 5.78
N GLY A 271 -6.81 15.30 5.48
CA GLY A 271 -6.53 13.92 5.10
C GLY A 271 -6.81 12.94 6.23
N ILE A 272 -7.32 11.80 5.86
CA ILE A 272 -7.48 10.60 6.68
C ILE A 272 -6.85 9.41 5.93
N HIS A 273 -6.62 8.32 6.61
CA HIS A 273 -6.06 7.12 5.96
C HIS A 273 -6.82 6.67 4.70
N ALA A 274 -8.14 6.81 4.70
CA ALA A 274 -8.98 6.45 3.56
C ALA A 274 -9.03 7.53 2.45
N SER A 275 -8.29 8.63 2.54
CA SER A 275 -8.32 9.71 1.54
C SER A 275 -7.87 9.27 0.15
N VAL A 276 -6.91 8.33 0.08
CA VAL A 276 -6.44 7.79 -1.21
C VAL A 276 -7.56 7.00 -1.91
N PRO A 277 -8.11 5.92 -1.35
CA PRO A 277 -9.19 5.19 -2.02
C PRO A 277 -10.45 6.03 -2.22
N ALA A 278 -10.71 7.01 -1.36
CA ALA A 278 -11.82 7.95 -1.50
C ALA A 278 -11.60 9.01 -2.59
N ALA A 279 -10.39 9.12 -3.14
CA ALA A 279 -9.99 10.08 -4.16
C ALA A 279 -10.29 11.54 -3.75
N VAL A 280 -9.91 11.93 -2.53
CA VAL A 280 -10.07 13.31 -2.05
C VAL A 280 -9.30 14.24 -2.96
N GLY A 281 -9.99 15.24 -3.55
CA GLY A 281 -9.48 16.03 -4.67
C GLY A 281 -8.18 16.78 -4.35
N GLU A 282 -8.06 17.35 -3.16
CA GLU A 282 -6.86 18.03 -2.69
C GLU A 282 -5.63 17.08 -2.72
N LEU A 283 -5.73 15.91 -2.10
CA LEU A 283 -4.66 14.91 -2.14
C LEU A 283 -4.31 14.45 -3.56
N VAL A 284 -5.34 14.26 -4.41
CA VAL A 284 -5.09 13.85 -5.80
C VAL A 284 -4.31 14.91 -6.57
N SER A 285 -4.60 16.20 -6.33
CA SER A 285 -3.89 17.32 -6.94
C SER A 285 -2.45 17.40 -6.46
N ASP A 286 -2.22 17.27 -5.17
CA ASP A 286 -0.88 17.30 -4.55
C ASP A 286 0.01 16.17 -5.11
N VAL A 287 -0.54 14.96 -5.21
CA VAL A 287 0.14 13.79 -5.81
C VAL A 287 0.43 14.03 -7.30
N ALA A 288 -0.51 14.62 -8.04
CA ALA A 288 -0.31 14.93 -9.46
C ALA A 288 0.78 15.98 -9.68
N GLU A 289 0.74 17.07 -8.90
CA GLU A 289 1.75 18.14 -8.93
C GLU A 289 3.14 17.58 -8.65
N TYR A 290 3.27 16.75 -7.63
CA TYR A 290 4.54 16.11 -7.30
C TYR A 290 5.12 15.29 -8.46
N PHE A 291 4.31 14.50 -9.17
CA PHE A 291 4.81 13.70 -10.30
C PHE A 291 5.06 14.52 -11.57
N GLN A 292 4.49 15.72 -11.70
CA GLN A 292 4.69 16.63 -12.83
C GLN A 292 5.85 17.63 -12.63
N THR A 293 6.32 17.81 -11.41
CA THR A 293 7.46 18.71 -11.13
C THR A 293 8.70 18.21 -11.89
N PRO A 294 9.46 19.07 -12.57
CA PRO A 294 10.66 18.70 -13.35
C PRO A 294 11.75 18.04 -12.52
#